data_40e4f65a0dd8e17c9dc01db46b878642
#
_entry.id   40e4f65a0dd8e17c9dc01db46b878642
#
_cell.length_a   1.000
_cell.length_b   1.000
_cell.length_c   1.000
_cell.angle_alpha   90.00
_cell.angle_beta   90.00
_cell.angle_gamma   90.00
#
_symmetry.space_group_name_H-M   'P 1'
#
loop_
_entity.id
_entity.type
_entity.pdbx_description
1 polymer ?
#
loop_
_entity_poly.entity_id
_entity_poly.type
_entity_poly.pdbx_seq_one_letter_code
_entity_poly.pdbx_strand_id
1 'polypeptide(L)'
;DFYDYGARNYDAALAKWITVDPLCEKYVDTSPYVYCGNNPINAFDPDGRIIIFIDGTSESFKKNYNEAVSFLDKNDCNNFLSKIANDPDVTLYVGETQEKSSYFTSKDGNMAIYWNPNIGLSTTEGVVNLSPTTVLNHEADHAYEEIYNPKEKHERLNETSISYGN
;
A
#
# COMPACT_ATOMS: atom_id res chain seq x y z
N ASP A 1 18.22 -20.22 9.10
CA ASP A 1 18.11 -18.85 9.61
C ASP A 1 16.67 -18.38 9.44
N PHE A 2 16.09 -17.86 10.52
CA PHE A 2 14.74 -17.30 10.49
C PHE A 2 14.81 -15.79 10.40
N TYR A 3 13.89 -15.21 9.63
CA TYR A 3 13.71 -13.77 9.50
C TYR A 3 12.43 -13.37 10.22
N ASP A 4 12.54 -12.43 11.16
CA ASP A 4 11.41 -11.86 11.87
C ASP A 4 10.81 -10.71 11.02
N TYR A 5 9.55 -10.89 10.60
CA TYR A 5 8.79 -9.91 9.84
C TYR A 5 7.79 -9.15 10.73
N GLY A 6 7.85 -9.35 12.05
CA GLY A 6 6.95 -8.73 13.01
C GLY A 6 5.75 -9.62 13.34
N ALA A 7 4.83 -9.81 12.41
CA ALA A 7 3.65 -10.66 12.64
C ALA A 7 3.98 -12.17 12.56
N ARG A 8 4.93 -12.55 11.70
CA ARG A 8 5.34 -13.94 11.48
C ARG A 8 6.85 -14.08 11.27
N ASN A 9 7.37 -15.25 11.58
CA ASN A 9 8.76 -15.62 11.28
C ASN A 9 8.83 -16.42 9.98
N TYR A 10 9.73 -16.04 9.10
CA TYR A 10 9.95 -16.66 7.79
C TYR A 10 11.17 -17.57 7.81
N ASP A 11 11.01 -18.77 7.28
CA ASP A 11 12.13 -19.68 7.04
C ASP A 11 12.54 -19.65 5.57
N ALA A 12 13.69 -19.02 5.30
CA ALA A 12 14.21 -18.90 3.94
C ALA A 12 14.62 -20.24 3.31
N ALA A 13 14.98 -21.23 4.12
CA ALA A 13 15.34 -22.56 3.61
C ALA A 13 14.10 -23.34 3.13
N LEU A 14 12.95 -23.10 3.75
CA LEU A 14 11.69 -23.73 3.38
C LEU A 14 10.83 -22.83 2.49
N ALA A 15 11.18 -21.57 2.32
CA ALA A 15 10.40 -20.52 1.65
C ALA A 15 8.97 -20.42 2.20
N LYS A 16 8.80 -20.50 3.52
CA LYS A 16 7.50 -20.55 4.21
C LYS A 16 7.53 -19.82 5.55
N TRP A 17 6.33 -19.43 5.99
CA TRP A 17 6.12 -19.03 7.38
C TRP A 17 6.24 -20.23 8.31
N ILE A 18 6.83 -20.05 9.50
CA ILE A 18 6.92 -21.11 10.52
C ILE A 18 5.75 -21.09 11.51
N THR A 19 4.95 -20.02 11.47
CA THR A 19 3.72 -19.88 12.24
C THR A 19 2.50 -19.88 11.31
N VAL A 20 1.38 -20.39 11.82
CA VAL A 20 0.10 -20.38 11.11
C VAL A 20 -0.30 -18.92 10.85
N ASP A 21 -0.81 -18.66 9.64
CA ASP A 21 -1.42 -17.38 9.32
C ASP A 21 -2.62 -17.14 10.23
N PRO A 22 -2.66 -16.04 11.00
CA PRO A 22 -3.84 -15.70 11.82
C PRO A 22 -5.14 -15.60 11.01
N LEU A 23 -5.04 -15.41 9.70
CA LEU A 23 -6.16 -15.25 8.76
C LEU A 23 -6.44 -16.51 7.94
N CYS A 24 -5.82 -17.65 8.27
CA CYS A 24 -5.94 -18.89 7.49
C CYS A 24 -7.39 -19.37 7.26
N GLU A 25 -8.31 -18.99 8.15
CA GLU A 25 -9.74 -19.33 7.98
C GLU A 25 -10.41 -18.58 6.82
N LYS A 26 -9.83 -17.44 6.37
CA LYS A 26 -10.32 -16.67 5.22
C LYS A 26 -9.84 -17.25 3.87
N TYR A 27 -8.75 -17.98 3.89
CA TYR A 27 -8.08 -18.51 2.70
C TYR A 27 -8.08 -20.05 2.70
N VAL A 28 -9.27 -20.64 2.76
CA VAL A 28 -9.48 -22.10 2.89
C VAL A 28 -8.79 -22.94 1.81
N ASP A 29 -8.55 -22.36 0.64
CA ASP A 29 -7.88 -23.02 -0.49
C ASP A 29 -6.35 -22.83 -0.48
N THR A 30 -5.80 -22.16 0.53
CA THR A 30 -4.38 -21.82 0.59
C THR A 30 -3.76 -22.35 1.88
N SER A 31 -2.54 -22.87 1.80
CA SER A 31 -1.83 -23.34 3.00
C SER A 31 -1.60 -22.19 3.98
N PRO A 32 -1.87 -22.35 5.28
CA PRO A 32 -1.64 -21.30 6.29
C PRO A 32 -0.17 -20.95 6.53
N TYR A 33 0.75 -21.65 5.89
CA TYR A 33 2.19 -21.42 5.96
C TYR A 33 2.77 -20.84 4.67
N VAL A 34 1.92 -20.54 3.68
CA VAL A 34 2.40 -20.05 2.38
C VAL A 34 2.90 -18.61 2.50
N TYR A 35 4.08 -18.34 1.92
CA TYR A 35 4.62 -16.99 1.75
C TYR A 35 4.17 -16.40 0.42
N CYS A 36 3.55 -15.23 0.44
CA CYS A 36 3.13 -14.49 -0.76
C CYS A 36 2.33 -15.32 -1.78
N GLY A 37 1.47 -16.26 -1.32
CA GLY A 37 0.70 -17.14 -2.21
C GLY A 37 1.56 -18.04 -3.11
N ASN A 38 2.80 -18.38 -2.72
CA ASN A 38 3.83 -19.03 -3.53
C ASN A 38 4.30 -18.19 -4.74
N ASN A 39 4.07 -16.89 -4.74
CA ASN A 39 4.47 -15.97 -5.80
C ASN A 39 5.33 -14.80 -5.27
N PRO A 40 6.50 -15.05 -4.67
CA PRO A 40 7.35 -14.02 -4.07
C PRO A 40 8.01 -13.08 -5.09
N ILE A 41 7.83 -13.34 -6.39
CA ILE A 41 8.30 -12.44 -7.45
C ILE A 41 7.34 -11.26 -7.62
N ASN A 42 6.02 -11.50 -7.47
CA ASN A 42 4.98 -10.49 -7.71
C ASN A 42 4.31 -10.01 -6.41
N ALA A 43 4.57 -10.67 -5.29
CA ALA A 43 4.07 -10.29 -3.99
C ALA A 43 5.23 -10.13 -2.99
N PHE A 44 5.13 -9.13 -2.15
CA PHE A 44 6.04 -8.88 -1.05
C PHE A 44 5.24 -8.70 0.22
N ASP A 45 5.67 -9.34 1.28
CA ASP A 45 5.05 -9.26 2.59
C ASP A 45 6.05 -8.60 3.56
N PRO A 46 5.97 -7.29 3.78
CA PRO A 46 7.00 -6.54 4.51
C PRO A 46 6.99 -6.77 6.01
N ASP A 47 5.85 -7.19 6.56
CA ASP A 47 5.60 -7.30 8.00
C ASP A 47 4.90 -8.61 8.41
N GLY A 48 4.82 -9.56 7.48
CA GLY A 48 4.07 -10.80 7.66
C GLY A 48 2.59 -10.66 7.26
N ARG A 49 2.23 -9.60 6.50
CA ARG A 49 0.90 -9.29 5.95
C ARG A 49 1.03 -8.94 4.46
N ILE A 50 -0.01 -9.08 3.66
CA ILE A 50 0.14 -9.06 2.20
C ILE A 50 -0.12 -7.66 1.61
N ILE A 51 0.93 -7.05 1.00
CA ILE A 51 0.78 -6.01 -0.02
C ILE A 51 1.05 -6.63 -1.39
N ILE A 52 0.11 -6.49 -2.31
CA ILE A 52 0.19 -7.10 -3.64
C ILE A 52 0.69 -6.07 -4.65
N PHE A 53 1.86 -6.31 -5.23
CA PHE A 53 2.30 -5.54 -6.38
C PHE A 53 1.54 -5.98 -7.64
N ILE A 54 1.11 -5.02 -8.42
CA ILE A 54 0.45 -5.28 -9.71
C ILE A 54 1.46 -5.94 -10.67
N ASP A 55 0.98 -6.91 -11.45
CA ASP A 55 1.80 -7.59 -12.44
C ASP A 55 2.52 -6.62 -13.38
N GLY A 56 3.80 -6.89 -13.62
CA GLY A 56 4.65 -6.04 -14.45
C GLY A 56 5.40 -4.94 -13.71
N THR A 57 5.21 -4.79 -12.40
CA THR A 57 6.00 -3.85 -11.58
C THR A 57 7.47 -4.23 -11.57
N SER A 58 8.35 -3.24 -11.82
CA SER A 58 9.80 -3.47 -11.86
C SER A 58 10.40 -3.73 -10.46
N GLU A 59 11.51 -4.47 -10.42
CA GLU A 59 12.23 -4.70 -9.16
C GLU A 59 12.79 -3.39 -8.56
N SER A 60 13.16 -2.43 -9.42
CA SER A 60 13.57 -1.09 -8.98
C SER A 60 12.42 -0.34 -8.28
N PHE A 61 11.20 -0.49 -8.80
CA PHE A 61 10.01 0.09 -8.18
C PHE A 61 9.75 -0.52 -6.80
N LYS A 62 9.76 -1.85 -6.67
CA LYS A 62 9.57 -2.54 -5.40
C LYS A 62 10.60 -2.09 -4.35
N LYS A 63 11.86 -1.93 -4.75
CA LYS A 63 12.91 -1.40 -3.88
C LYS A 63 12.61 0.02 -3.43
N ASN A 64 12.27 0.92 -4.35
CA ASN A 64 11.91 2.31 -4.04
C ASN A 64 10.69 2.39 -3.10
N TYR A 65 9.69 1.54 -3.32
CA TYR A 65 8.53 1.43 -2.46
C TYR A 65 8.92 1.05 -1.03
N ASN A 66 9.73 0.01 -0.85
CA ASN A 66 10.18 -0.44 0.47
C ASN A 66 11.02 0.62 1.19
N GLU A 67 11.88 1.32 0.46
CA GLU A 67 12.65 2.45 1.01
C GLU A 67 11.74 3.59 1.45
N ALA A 68 10.69 3.90 0.67
CA ALA A 68 9.71 4.94 1.00
C ALA A 68 8.91 4.59 2.25
N VAL A 69 8.37 3.36 2.34
CA VAL A 69 7.63 2.89 3.52
C VAL A 69 8.52 2.91 4.76
N SER A 70 9.74 2.38 4.66
CA SER A 70 10.72 2.37 5.75
C SER A 70 11.09 3.80 6.21
N PHE A 71 11.17 4.75 5.29
CA PHE A 71 11.40 6.15 5.62
C PHE A 71 10.24 6.76 6.40
N LEU A 72 9.00 6.52 5.96
CA LEU A 72 7.80 7.00 6.63
C LEU A 72 7.69 6.46 8.07
N ASP A 73 7.94 5.16 8.26
CA ASP A 73 7.90 4.54 9.59
C ASP A 73 8.97 5.10 10.53
N LYS A 74 10.20 5.26 10.04
CA LYS A 74 11.33 5.76 10.86
C LYS A 74 11.19 7.22 11.27
N ASN A 75 10.43 8.02 10.52
CA ASN A 75 10.29 9.45 10.76
C ASN A 75 8.95 9.84 11.39
N ASP A 76 8.17 8.85 11.85
CA ASP A 76 6.86 9.07 12.50
C ASP A 76 5.91 9.92 11.62
N CYS A 77 5.91 9.65 10.32
CA CYS A 77 5.20 10.43 9.31
C CYS A 77 3.74 10.01 9.09
N ASN A 78 3.05 9.47 10.10
CA ASN A 78 1.68 8.96 9.95
C ASN A 78 1.52 8.06 8.72
N ASN A 79 2.30 6.97 8.65
CA ASN A 79 2.34 6.07 7.51
C ASN A 79 1.00 5.34 7.32
N PHE A 80 0.20 5.80 6.35
CA PHE A 80 -1.10 5.19 6.03
C PHE A 80 -0.95 3.81 5.39
N LEU A 81 0.13 3.55 4.65
CA LEU A 81 0.42 2.23 4.08
C LEU A 81 0.60 1.19 5.17
N SER A 82 1.40 1.49 6.19
CA SER A 82 1.59 0.58 7.34
C SER A 82 0.29 0.39 8.13
N LYS A 83 -0.56 1.42 8.23
CA LYS A 83 -1.87 1.29 8.88
C LYS A 83 -2.80 0.36 8.11
N ILE A 84 -2.86 0.50 6.78
CA ILE A 84 -3.67 -0.36 5.91
C ILE A 84 -3.10 -1.79 5.90
N ALA A 85 -1.79 -1.94 5.79
CA ALA A 85 -1.12 -3.24 5.83
C ALA A 85 -1.36 -4.00 7.14
N ASN A 86 -1.65 -3.27 8.23
CA ASN A 86 -2.00 -3.84 9.53
C ASN A 86 -3.45 -4.35 9.61
N ASP A 87 -4.29 -4.05 8.62
CA ASP A 87 -5.68 -4.51 8.58
C ASP A 87 -5.81 -5.79 7.74
N PRO A 88 -6.13 -6.92 8.38
CA PRO A 88 -6.21 -8.21 7.69
C PRO A 88 -7.41 -8.32 6.73
N ASP A 89 -8.38 -7.44 6.85
CA ASP A 89 -9.60 -7.45 6.02
C ASP A 89 -9.44 -6.63 4.75
N VAL A 90 -8.29 -5.96 4.58
CA VAL A 90 -8.05 -5.04 3.48
C VAL A 90 -6.94 -5.57 2.57
N THR A 91 -7.20 -5.54 1.26
CA THR A 91 -6.19 -5.76 0.23
C THR A 91 -5.98 -4.47 -0.54
N LEU A 92 -4.73 -3.99 -0.55
CA LEU A 92 -4.33 -2.83 -1.33
C LEU A 92 -3.32 -3.27 -2.40
N TYR A 93 -3.62 -2.95 -3.64
CA TYR A 93 -2.71 -3.16 -4.76
C TYR A 93 -1.80 -1.96 -4.96
N VAL A 94 -0.54 -2.18 -5.30
CA VAL A 94 0.40 -1.11 -5.60
C VAL A 94 1.06 -1.37 -6.94
N GLY A 95 0.99 -0.38 -7.83
CA GLY A 95 1.52 -0.45 -9.19
C GLY A 95 2.45 0.70 -9.53
N GLU A 96 3.34 0.44 -10.48
CA GLU A 96 4.20 1.45 -11.08
C GLU A 96 3.44 2.22 -12.15
N THR A 97 3.60 3.55 -12.19
CA THR A 97 3.12 4.37 -13.30
C THR A 97 4.25 5.20 -13.89
N GLN A 98 4.18 5.47 -15.20
CA GLN A 98 5.05 6.38 -15.92
C GLN A 98 4.40 7.76 -16.12
N GLU A 99 3.19 7.94 -15.61
CA GLU A 99 2.48 9.21 -15.69
C GLU A 99 3.14 10.29 -14.80
N LYS A 100 2.81 11.53 -15.10
CA LYS A 100 3.33 12.70 -14.35
C LYS A 100 2.73 12.84 -12.94
N SER A 101 1.69 12.08 -12.63
CA SER A 101 1.04 12.07 -11.34
C SER A 101 0.84 10.64 -10.85
N SER A 102 1.02 10.44 -9.55
CA SER A 102 0.56 9.26 -8.86
C SER A 102 -0.94 9.42 -8.55
N TYR A 103 -1.64 8.31 -8.36
CA TYR A 103 -3.07 8.37 -8.06
C TYR A 103 -3.55 7.10 -7.33
N PHE A 104 -4.57 7.29 -6.51
CA PHE A 104 -5.37 6.21 -5.94
C PHE A 104 -6.61 5.96 -6.80
N THR A 105 -7.02 4.71 -6.91
CA THR A 105 -8.26 4.30 -7.56
C THR A 105 -8.97 3.20 -6.76
N SER A 106 -10.30 3.29 -6.75
CA SER A 106 -11.16 2.24 -6.18
C SER A 106 -12.22 1.90 -7.23
N LYS A 107 -12.22 0.64 -7.67
CA LYS A 107 -13.17 0.15 -8.66
C LYS A 107 -13.57 -1.28 -8.35
N ASP A 108 -14.88 -1.53 -8.32
CA ASP A 108 -15.46 -2.87 -8.10
C ASP A 108 -14.93 -3.58 -6.83
N GLY A 109 -14.65 -2.77 -5.78
CA GLY A 109 -14.10 -3.29 -4.51
C GLY A 109 -12.59 -3.53 -4.51
N ASN A 110 -11.91 -3.31 -5.64
CA ASN A 110 -10.46 -3.38 -5.72
C ASN A 110 -9.86 -1.97 -5.56
N MET A 111 -8.95 -1.81 -4.62
CA MET A 111 -8.25 -0.57 -4.34
C MET A 111 -6.80 -0.66 -4.81
N ALA A 112 -6.35 0.34 -5.54
CA ALA A 112 -4.99 0.37 -6.05
C ALA A 112 -4.38 1.78 -5.97
N ILE A 113 -3.09 1.83 -5.64
CA ILE A 113 -2.26 3.02 -5.76
C ILE A 113 -1.30 2.82 -6.94
N TYR A 114 -1.31 3.76 -7.87
CA TYR A 114 -0.31 3.84 -8.93
C TYR A 114 0.66 4.97 -8.59
N TRP A 115 1.92 4.62 -8.35
CA TRP A 115 2.94 5.55 -7.89
C TRP A 115 4.11 5.67 -8.85
N ASN A 116 4.59 6.90 -9.04
CA ASN A 116 5.81 7.18 -9.76
C ASN A 116 6.92 7.59 -8.77
N PRO A 117 7.93 6.75 -8.53
CA PRO A 117 8.97 7.02 -7.55
C PRO A 117 9.94 8.15 -7.96
N ASN A 118 9.85 8.62 -9.19
CA ASN A 118 10.74 9.65 -9.74
C ASN A 118 10.10 11.04 -9.76
N ILE A 119 8.80 11.16 -9.46
CA ILE A 119 8.05 12.41 -9.61
C ILE A 119 7.39 12.78 -8.29
N GLY A 120 7.76 13.95 -7.79
CA GLY A 120 7.06 14.65 -6.72
C GLY A 120 5.99 15.60 -7.26
N LEU A 121 5.29 16.28 -6.37
CA LEU A 121 4.32 17.32 -6.73
C LEU A 121 4.82 18.69 -6.32
N SER A 122 4.65 19.67 -7.22
CA SER A 122 4.78 21.09 -6.89
C SER A 122 3.39 21.68 -6.77
N THR A 123 3.13 22.43 -5.70
CA THR A 123 1.87 23.18 -5.58
C THR A 123 1.84 24.28 -6.64
N THR A 124 0.65 24.65 -7.12
CA THR A 124 0.44 25.68 -8.16
C THR A 124 0.99 27.05 -7.76
N GLU A 125 1.18 27.30 -6.48
CA GLU A 125 1.76 28.54 -5.94
C GLU A 125 3.29 28.47 -5.81
N GLY A 126 3.92 27.35 -6.18
CA GLY A 126 5.38 27.19 -6.16
C GLY A 126 6.02 27.14 -4.76
N VAL A 127 5.21 27.10 -3.72
CA VAL A 127 5.65 27.25 -2.32
C VAL A 127 6.09 25.92 -1.69
N VAL A 128 5.55 24.78 -2.15
CA VAL A 128 5.86 23.47 -1.57
C VAL A 128 6.12 22.44 -2.67
N ASN A 129 7.29 21.82 -2.59
CA ASN A 129 7.61 20.62 -3.39
C ASN A 129 7.46 19.39 -2.51
N LEU A 130 6.52 18.53 -2.85
CA LEU A 130 6.33 17.25 -2.19
C LEU A 130 7.25 16.20 -2.82
N SER A 131 7.96 15.45 -1.97
CA SER A 131 8.78 14.32 -2.44
C SER A 131 7.89 13.19 -3.00
N PRO A 132 8.42 12.31 -3.86
CA PRO A 132 7.67 11.13 -4.30
C PRO A 132 7.13 10.29 -3.14
N THR A 133 7.89 10.14 -2.06
CA THR A 133 7.47 9.43 -0.84
C THR A 133 6.27 10.11 -0.17
N THR A 134 6.26 11.44 -0.11
CA THR A 134 5.13 12.19 0.44
C THR A 134 3.88 12.02 -0.43
N VAL A 135 4.06 12.00 -1.75
CA VAL A 135 2.97 11.74 -2.70
C VAL A 135 2.41 10.33 -2.52
N LEU A 136 3.29 9.32 -2.37
CA LEU A 136 2.85 7.95 -2.09
C LEU A 136 1.97 7.88 -0.82
N ASN A 137 2.41 8.52 0.26
CA ASN A 137 1.65 8.54 1.51
C ASN A 137 0.34 9.33 1.41
N HIS A 138 0.28 10.36 0.56
CA HIS A 138 -0.95 11.09 0.24
C HIS A 138 -1.97 10.21 -0.50
N GLU A 139 -1.53 9.42 -1.48
CA GLU A 139 -2.42 8.48 -2.17
C GLU A 139 -2.88 7.36 -1.21
N ALA A 140 -2.02 6.96 -0.27
CA ALA A 140 -2.38 6.01 0.78
C ALA A 140 -3.40 6.59 1.78
N ASP A 141 -3.39 7.90 2.04
CA ASP A 141 -4.41 8.59 2.82
C ASP A 141 -5.79 8.50 2.14
N HIS A 142 -5.83 8.69 0.82
CA HIS A 142 -7.07 8.50 0.06
C HIS A 142 -7.61 7.07 0.17
N ALA A 143 -6.73 6.07 0.12
CA ALA A 143 -7.11 4.67 0.34
C ALA A 143 -7.62 4.45 1.77
N TYR A 144 -6.91 5.00 2.76
CA TYR A 144 -7.27 4.90 4.17
C TYR A 144 -8.66 5.52 4.44
N GLU A 145 -8.93 6.70 3.88
CA GLU A 145 -10.24 7.35 4.00
C GLU A 145 -11.36 6.54 3.35
N GLU A 146 -11.12 5.94 2.18
CA GLU A 146 -12.11 5.09 1.51
C GLU A 146 -12.47 3.86 2.36
N ILE A 147 -11.48 3.28 3.05
CA ILE A 147 -11.63 2.07 3.87
C ILE A 147 -12.35 2.39 5.17
N TYR A 148 -11.87 3.38 5.91
CA TYR A 148 -12.24 3.59 7.30
C TYR A 148 -13.25 4.73 7.52
N ASN A 149 -13.31 5.70 6.59
CA ASN A 149 -14.15 6.90 6.71
C ASN A 149 -14.99 7.20 5.45
N PRO A 150 -15.64 6.20 4.84
CA PRO A 150 -16.31 6.39 3.54
C PRO A 150 -17.42 7.44 3.56
N LYS A 151 -18.09 7.65 4.70
CA LYS A 151 -19.18 8.64 4.85
C LYS A 151 -18.64 10.08 4.83
N GLU A 152 -17.57 10.36 5.54
CA GLU A 152 -16.98 11.70 5.61
C GLU A 152 -16.39 12.13 4.26
N LYS A 153 -15.85 11.18 3.49
CA LYS A 153 -15.38 11.43 2.14
C LYS A 153 -16.52 11.85 1.21
N HIS A 154 -17.65 11.16 1.25
CA HIS A 154 -18.83 11.51 0.46
C HIS A 154 -19.42 12.88 0.83
N GLU A 155 -19.43 13.24 2.09
CA GLU A 155 -19.88 14.56 2.55
C GLU A 155 -18.97 15.67 2.03
N ARG A 156 -17.65 15.53 2.15
CA ARG A 156 -16.67 16.51 1.63
C ARG A 156 -16.73 16.69 0.11
N LEU A 157 -16.90 15.61 -0.65
CA LEU A 157 -17.08 15.68 -2.10
C LEU A 157 -18.36 16.41 -2.49
N ASN A 158 -19.44 16.22 -1.75
CA ASN A 158 -20.71 16.90 -1.98
C ASN A 158 -20.62 18.41 -1.62
N GLU A 159 -19.94 18.78 -0.55
CA GLU A 159 -19.70 20.18 -0.17
C GLU A 159 -18.84 20.91 -1.21
N THR A 160 -17.79 20.25 -1.75
CA THR A 160 -16.93 20.85 -2.79
C THR A 160 -17.68 21.02 -4.13
N SER A 161 -18.56 20.10 -4.47
CA SER A 161 -19.36 20.20 -5.71
C SER A 161 -20.41 21.34 -5.66
N ILE A 162 -20.88 21.71 -4.45
CA ILE A 162 -21.81 22.83 -4.26
C ILE A 162 -21.10 24.19 -4.39
N SER A 163 -19.80 24.28 -4.10
CA SER A 163 -19.04 25.53 -4.19
C SER A 163 -18.59 25.92 -5.61
N TYR A 164 -18.64 25.02 -6.58
CA TYR A 164 -18.34 25.30 -7.99
C TYR A 164 -19.56 25.58 -8.87
N GLY A 165 -20.73 25.68 -8.29
CA GLY A 165 -22.03 25.84 -8.98
C GLY A 165 -22.65 27.24 -8.89
N ASN A 166 -21.81 28.32 -8.78
CA ASN A 166 -22.27 29.72 -8.90
C ASN A 166 -21.39 30.52 -9.83
#